data_f3f792262b221a63fc25d3c647083ae1
#
_entry.id   f3f792262b221a63fc25d3c647083ae1
#
_cell.length_a   1.000
_cell.length_b   1.000
_cell.length_c   1.000
_cell.angle_alpha   90.00
_cell.angle_beta   90.00
_cell.angle_gamma   90.00
#
_symmetry.space_group_name_H-M   'P 1'
#
loop_
_entity.id
_entity.type
_entity.pdbx_description
1 polymer ?
#
loop_
_entity_poly.entity_id
_entity_poly.type
_entity_poly.pdbx_seq_one_letter_code
_entity_poly.pdbx_strand_id
1 'polypeptide(L)'
;PGINESHLYQYRHLGDAVTKTDGTAGNADDRMAFTNRTPALNYGTAAALAASARVLPALNPSLASEALRIAGFIWKDEHNRKAGKEEESPTPFNRFQQLTASECHAAFELWRATGNAMYKARVDELLPELTRQFNRNAALIVRLAPFMDDTFKQQVKPQIKAYIAQQTKLETLNPFGIGISLNSWAGNAMILRNGIINYQILKLFPELGSPELVFRNLNYIYGCHPY
;
A
#
# COMPACT_ATOMS: atom_id res chain seq x y z
N PRO A 1 0.41 -18.76 18.73
CA PRO A 1 -0.62 -19.21 17.80
C PRO A 1 -1.62 -18.08 17.63
N GLY A 2 -1.74 -17.56 16.39
CA GLY A 2 -2.67 -16.49 16.11
C GLY A 2 -4.09 -17.01 15.96
N ILE A 3 -5.06 -16.13 16.19
CA ILE A 3 -6.44 -16.42 15.92
C ILE A 3 -6.68 -16.22 14.43
N ASN A 4 -7.19 -17.24 13.76
CA ASN A 4 -7.64 -17.15 12.39
C ASN A 4 -8.85 -16.20 12.32
N GLU A 5 -8.93 -15.37 11.27
CA GLU A 5 -10.05 -14.45 11.07
C GLU A 5 -11.42 -15.16 11.09
N SER A 6 -11.49 -16.40 10.61
CA SER A 6 -12.71 -17.22 10.72
C SER A 6 -13.14 -17.48 12.16
N HIS A 7 -12.24 -17.47 13.11
CA HIS A 7 -12.58 -17.59 14.53
C HIS A 7 -13.15 -16.30 15.11
N LEU A 8 -12.77 -15.13 14.60
CA LEU A 8 -13.35 -13.84 15.01
C LEU A 8 -14.86 -13.78 14.77
N TYR A 9 -15.32 -14.32 13.65
CA TYR A 9 -16.76 -14.32 13.30
C TYR A 9 -17.57 -15.35 14.09
N GLN A 10 -16.95 -16.32 14.71
CA GLN A 10 -17.61 -17.30 15.57
C GLN A 10 -17.82 -16.79 16.99
N TYR A 11 -17.02 -15.83 17.43
CA TYR A 11 -17.12 -15.21 18.75
C TYR A 11 -17.88 -13.89 18.67
N ARG A 12 -19.17 -13.93 19.02
CA ARG A 12 -20.06 -12.75 19.00
C ARG A 12 -19.58 -11.57 19.83
N HIS A 13 -18.61 -11.80 20.69
CA HIS A 13 -18.10 -10.79 21.66
C HIS A 13 -16.77 -10.16 21.25
N LEU A 14 -16.10 -10.66 20.23
CA LEU A 14 -14.88 -10.05 19.75
C LEU A 14 -15.19 -8.73 19.02
N GLY A 15 -14.71 -7.63 19.62
CA GLY A 15 -14.96 -6.28 19.09
C GLY A 15 -16.29 -5.67 19.53
N ASP A 16 -17.10 -6.35 20.33
CA ASP A 16 -18.31 -5.78 20.92
C ASP A 16 -17.94 -4.73 22.00
N ALA A 17 -18.28 -3.47 21.73
CA ALA A 17 -18.07 -2.38 22.67
C ALA A 17 -18.90 -2.52 23.96
N VAL A 18 -19.92 -3.38 23.94
CA VAL A 18 -20.82 -3.62 25.07
C VAL A 18 -20.26 -4.66 26.04
N THR A 19 -19.42 -5.58 25.55
CA THR A 19 -18.84 -6.62 26.39
C THR A 19 -17.61 -6.08 27.12
N LYS A 20 -17.75 -5.85 28.40
CA LYS A 20 -16.64 -5.46 29.28
C LYS A 20 -15.89 -6.72 29.68
N THR A 21 -14.58 -6.74 29.47
CA THR A 21 -13.75 -7.83 30.01
C THR A 21 -13.73 -7.77 31.54
N ASP A 22 -13.79 -8.91 32.19
CA ASP A 22 -13.75 -9.01 33.65
C ASP A 22 -12.32 -8.97 34.21
N GLY A 23 -11.31 -8.93 33.36
CA GLY A 23 -9.90 -8.97 33.73
C GLY A 23 -9.37 -10.36 34.02
N THR A 24 -10.16 -11.41 33.80
CA THR A 24 -9.77 -12.81 34.01
C THR A 24 -9.47 -13.46 32.65
N ALA A 25 -8.21 -13.80 32.39
CA ALA A 25 -7.82 -14.41 31.13
C ALA A 25 -8.41 -15.80 30.94
N GLY A 26 -8.80 -16.13 29.71
CA GLY A 26 -9.33 -17.44 29.31
C GLY A 26 -10.84 -17.52 29.16
N ASN A 27 -11.54 -16.42 29.35
CA ASN A 27 -13.01 -16.31 29.23
C ASN A 27 -13.46 -15.85 27.84
N ALA A 28 -14.76 -15.97 27.56
CA ALA A 28 -15.33 -15.59 26.27
C ALA A 28 -15.38 -14.05 26.05
N ASP A 29 -15.19 -13.26 27.10
CA ASP A 29 -15.16 -11.80 27.07
C ASP A 29 -13.73 -11.23 26.88
N ASP A 30 -12.72 -12.09 26.76
CA ASP A 30 -11.35 -11.67 26.51
C ASP A 30 -11.23 -10.94 25.15
N ARG A 31 -10.55 -9.81 25.17
CA ARG A 31 -10.12 -9.15 23.93
C ARG A 31 -8.93 -9.90 23.37
N MET A 32 -9.14 -10.55 22.25
CA MET A 32 -8.12 -11.31 21.56
C MET A 32 -7.31 -10.41 20.62
N ALA A 33 -6.00 -10.60 20.61
CA ALA A 33 -5.10 -9.95 19.66
C ALA A 33 -4.54 -10.98 18.67
N PHE A 34 -4.38 -10.54 17.42
CA PHE A 34 -3.66 -11.33 16.44
C PHE A 34 -2.17 -11.31 16.77
N THR A 35 -1.61 -12.49 16.99
CA THR A 35 -0.18 -12.67 17.26
C THR A 35 0.57 -13.25 16.05
N ASN A 36 -0.15 -13.48 14.95
CA ASN A 36 0.45 -13.95 13.71
C ASN A 36 1.37 -12.89 13.15
N ARG A 37 2.53 -13.32 12.74
CA ARG A 37 3.42 -12.46 12.02
C ARG A 37 2.90 -12.23 10.60
N THR A 38 2.91 -10.98 10.17
CA THR A 38 2.48 -10.56 8.84
C THR A 38 3.56 -9.66 8.25
N PRO A 39 4.54 -10.21 7.49
CA PRO A 39 5.68 -9.46 6.97
C PRO A 39 5.27 -8.21 6.17
N ALA A 40 4.21 -8.30 5.34
CA ALA A 40 3.73 -7.14 4.59
C ALA A 40 3.16 -6.03 5.50
N LEU A 41 2.52 -6.37 6.63
CA LEU A 41 2.08 -5.40 7.62
C LEU A 41 3.28 -4.74 8.31
N ASN A 42 4.29 -5.52 8.68
CA ASN A 42 5.50 -5.01 9.31
C ASN A 42 6.24 -4.04 8.39
N TYR A 43 6.44 -4.38 7.10
CA TYR A 43 6.99 -3.45 6.12
C TYR A 43 6.10 -2.21 5.92
N GLY A 44 4.77 -2.37 5.90
CA GLY A 44 3.84 -1.25 5.84
C GLY A 44 3.98 -0.31 7.05
N THR A 45 4.14 -0.87 8.24
CA THR A 45 4.41 -0.11 9.48
C THR A 45 5.75 0.62 9.40
N ALA A 46 6.82 -0.05 8.94
CA ALA A 46 8.12 0.58 8.74
C ALA A 46 8.04 1.76 7.74
N ALA A 47 7.30 1.59 6.63
CA ALA A 47 7.08 2.67 5.66
C ALA A 47 6.35 3.86 6.29
N ALA A 48 5.26 3.60 7.02
CA ALA A 48 4.48 4.66 7.67
C ALA A 48 5.31 5.44 8.70
N LEU A 49 6.07 4.74 9.55
CA LEU A 49 6.94 5.36 10.55
C LEU A 49 8.08 6.18 9.89
N ALA A 50 8.71 5.66 8.84
CA ALA A 50 9.74 6.39 8.12
C ALA A 50 9.19 7.64 7.40
N ALA A 51 7.98 7.55 6.83
CA ALA A 51 7.30 8.72 6.26
C ALA A 51 6.95 9.75 7.33
N SER A 52 6.44 9.31 8.48
CA SER A 52 6.12 10.18 9.63
C SER A 52 7.36 10.88 10.16
N ALA A 53 8.49 10.19 10.24
CA ALA A 53 9.76 10.76 10.69
C ALA A 53 10.24 11.95 9.83
N ARG A 54 9.79 12.08 8.58
CA ARG A 54 10.13 13.22 7.71
C ARG A 54 9.27 14.47 7.97
N VAL A 55 8.08 14.31 8.50
CA VAL A 55 7.13 15.44 8.72
C VAL A 55 7.05 15.87 10.18
N LEU A 56 7.33 14.98 11.10
CA LEU A 56 7.25 15.23 12.55
C LEU A 56 8.34 16.15 13.13
N PRO A 57 9.55 16.34 12.52
CA PRO A 57 10.62 17.10 13.19
C PRO A 57 10.21 18.52 13.57
N ALA A 58 9.35 19.18 12.79
CA ALA A 58 8.84 20.51 13.07
C ALA A 58 7.88 20.57 14.27
N LEU A 59 7.25 19.43 14.61
CA LEU A 59 6.24 19.34 15.67
C LEU A 59 6.79 18.65 16.92
N ASN A 60 7.49 17.53 16.72
CA ASN A 60 8.05 16.70 17.80
C ASN A 60 9.31 15.95 17.32
N PRO A 61 10.50 16.55 17.50
CA PRO A 61 11.77 15.94 17.06
C PRO A 61 12.07 14.58 17.72
N SER A 62 11.71 14.43 18.99
CA SER A 62 11.94 13.18 19.73
C SER A 62 11.10 12.04 19.15
N LEU A 63 9.83 12.29 18.89
CA LEU A 63 8.93 11.30 18.26
C LEU A 63 9.38 10.97 16.83
N ALA A 64 9.87 11.96 16.08
CA ALA A 64 10.41 11.75 14.73
C ALA A 64 11.62 10.79 14.77
N SER A 65 12.55 11.02 15.70
CA SER A 65 13.73 10.18 15.87
C SER A 65 13.37 8.75 16.28
N GLU A 66 12.43 8.60 17.20
CA GLU A 66 11.96 7.30 17.65
C GLU A 66 11.22 6.54 16.54
N ALA A 67 10.35 7.23 15.78
CA ALA A 67 9.67 6.65 14.63
C ALA A 67 10.68 6.11 13.59
N LEU A 68 11.73 6.87 13.28
CA LEU A 68 12.76 6.45 12.35
C LEU A 68 13.57 5.25 12.87
N ARG A 69 13.92 5.26 14.15
CA ARG A 69 14.63 4.16 14.81
C ARG A 69 13.82 2.86 14.75
N ILE A 70 12.52 2.92 15.07
CA ILE A 70 11.62 1.76 15.02
C ILE A 70 11.43 1.28 13.57
N ALA A 71 11.25 2.20 12.61
CA ALA A 71 11.13 1.86 11.20
C ALA A 71 12.33 1.06 10.69
N GLY A 72 13.53 1.51 11.01
CA GLY A 72 14.78 0.83 10.63
C GLY A 72 14.92 -0.54 11.30
N PHE A 73 14.53 -0.65 12.57
CA PHE A 73 14.54 -1.91 13.30
C PHE A 73 13.59 -2.93 12.67
N ILE A 74 12.33 -2.56 12.42
CA ILE A 74 11.32 -3.44 11.81
C ILE A 74 11.78 -3.90 10.42
N TRP A 75 12.24 -2.96 9.58
CA TRP A 75 12.72 -3.31 8.24
C TRP A 75 13.88 -4.30 8.28
N LYS A 76 14.87 -4.05 9.14
CA LYS A 76 16.04 -4.92 9.29
C LYS A 76 15.67 -6.31 9.81
N ASP A 77 14.77 -6.39 10.77
CA ASP A 77 14.28 -7.67 11.31
C ASP A 77 13.58 -8.51 10.25
N GLU A 78 12.67 -7.87 9.46
CA GLU A 78 11.98 -8.57 8.37
C GLU A 78 12.92 -8.97 7.24
N HIS A 79 13.79 -8.05 6.79
CA HIS A 79 14.69 -8.26 5.66
C HIS A 79 15.73 -9.37 5.92
N ASN A 80 16.23 -9.47 7.15
CA ASN A 80 17.25 -10.47 7.52
C ASN A 80 16.66 -11.81 7.92
N ARG A 81 15.35 -11.91 8.05
CA ARG A 81 14.72 -13.16 8.49
C ARG A 81 14.61 -14.13 7.32
N LYS A 82 14.99 -15.38 7.58
CA LYS A 82 14.68 -16.49 6.68
C LYS A 82 13.21 -16.88 6.89
N ALA A 83 12.48 -17.06 5.80
CA ALA A 83 11.12 -17.57 5.86
C ALA A 83 11.11 -18.93 6.59
N GLY A 84 10.26 -19.05 7.60
CA GLY A 84 10.00 -20.34 8.25
C GLY A 84 9.00 -21.15 7.43
N LYS A 85 9.01 -22.49 7.60
CA LYS A 85 8.08 -23.38 6.88
C LYS A 85 6.60 -23.05 7.11
N GLU A 86 6.26 -22.44 8.25
CA GLU A 86 4.89 -22.02 8.59
C GLU A 86 4.47 -20.74 7.85
N GLU A 87 5.43 -19.91 7.45
CA GLU A 87 5.19 -18.66 6.70
C GLU A 87 4.98 -18.91 5.20
N GLU A 88 5.40 -20.09 4.71
CA GLU A 88 5.24 -20.49 3.31
C GLU A 88 3.84 -21.05 3.01
N SER A 89 3.02 -21.32 4.04
CA SER A 89 1.67 -21.84 3.84
C SER A 89 0.77 -20.70 3.29
N PRO A 90 0.26 -20.82 2.04
CA PRO A 90 -0.57 -19.77 1.45
C PRO A 90 -1.93 -19.77 2.14
N THR A 91 -2.08 -18.95 3.17
CA THR A 91 -3.41 -18.62 3.66
C THR A 91 -4.14 -17.79 2.60
N PRO A 92 -5.48 -17.87 2.50
CA PRO A 92 -6.25 -17.01 1.58
C PRO A 92 -5.90 -15.52 1.75
N PHE A 93 -5.53 -15.10 2.94
CA PHE A 93 -5.15 -13.73 3.27
C PHE A 93 -3.79 -13.35 2.69
N ASN A 94 -2.82 -14.26 2.68
CA ASN A 94 -1.47 -14.01 2.13
C ASN A 94 -1.44 -13.87 0.60
N ARG A 95 -2.44 -14.41 -0.12
CA ARG A 95 -2.55 -14.28 -1.58
C ARG A 95 -2.71 -12.83 -2.05
N PHE A 96 -3.22 -11.95 -1.20
CA PHE A 96 -3.41 -10.53 -1.50
C PHE A 96 -2.24 -9.66 -1.03
N GLN A 97 -1.33 -10.21 -0.25
CA GLN A 97 -0.17 -9.48 0.25
C GLN A 97 0.93 -9.43 -0.81
N GLN A 98 1.26 -8.23 -1.23
CA GLN A 98 2.37 -7.98 -2.15
C GLN A 98 3.62 -7.72 -1.33
N LEU A 99 4.26 -8.79 -0.87
CA LEU A 99 5.43 -8.68 0.00
C LEU A 99 6.54 -7.83 -0.64
N THR A 100 6.87 -8.10 -1.90
CA THR A 100 7.85 -7.33 -2.68
C THR A 100 7.50 -5.84 -2.73
N ALA A 101 6.22 -5.50 -2.95
CA ALA A 101 5.78 -4.10 -2.99
C ALA A 101 5.84 -3.44 -1.61
N SER A 102 5.48 -4.16 -0.55
CA SER A 102 5.55 -3.65 0.83
C SER A 102 6.98 -3.42 1.26
N GLU A 103 7.90 -4.35 0.95
CA GLU A 103 9.33 -4.20 1.22
C GLU A 103 9.92 -3.01 0.44
N CYS A 104 9.62 -2.91 -0.85
CA CYS A 104 10.08 -1.80 -1.68
C CYS A 104 9.57 -0.45 -1.14
N HIS A 105 8.30 -0.38 -0.72
CA HIS A 105 7.75 0.83 -0.12
C HIS A 105 8.48 1.21 1.16
N ALA A 106 8.73 0.25 2.05
CA ALA A 106 9.47 0.50 3.29
C ALA A 106 10.93 0.97 3.01
N ALA A 107 11.63 0.28 2.11
CA ALA A 107 12.97 0.67 1.70
C ALA A 107 12.99 2.08 1.09
N PHE A 108 12.00 2.42 0.24
CA PHE A 108 11.87 3.75 -0.33
C PHE A 108 11.68 4.83 0.73
N GLU A 109 10.76 4.65 1.67
CA GLU A 109 10.51 5.65 2.71
C GLU A 109 11.70 5.81 3.66
N LEU A 110 12.39 4.71 3.98
CA LEU A 110 13.64 4.73 4.76
C LEU A 110 14.78 5.42 3.99
N TRP A 111 14.93 5.14 2.69
CA TRP A 111 15.88 5.88 1.87
C TRP A 111 15.59 7.37 1.88
N ARG A 112 14.34 7.76 1.69
CA ARG A 112 13.90 9.16 1.71
C ARG A 112 14.12 9.85 3.06
N ALA A 113 14.04 9.11 4.16
CA ALA A 113 14.23 9.64 5.50
C ALA A 113 15.68 9.72 5.92
N THR A 114 16.55 8.81 5.42
CA THR A 114 17.93 8.67 5.89
C THR A 114 19.00 9.03 4.86
N GLY A 115 18.67 9.02 3.56
CA GLY A 115 19.65 9.10 2.49
C GLY A 115 20.53 7.85 2.34
N ASN A 116 20.31 6.78 3.12
CA ASN A 116 21.19 5.61 3.14
C ASN A 116 21.09 4.81 1.84
N ALA A 117 22.26 4.63 1.19
CA ALA A 117 22.38 3.94 -0.09
C ALA A 117 21.93 2.47 -0.06
N MET A 118 21.99 1.80 1.09
CA MET A 118 21.52 0.43 1.26
C MET A 118 20.02 0.28 0.92
N TYR A 119 19.21 1.20 1.40
CA TYR A 119 17.78 1.20 1.10
C TYR A 119 17.50 1.53 -0.37
N LYS A 120 18.29 2.47 -0.95
CA LYS A 120 18.20 2.78 -2.39
C LYS A 120 18.52 1.56 -3.25
N ALA A 121 19.60 0.86 -2.93
CA ALA A 121 19.99 -0.36 -3.64
C ALA A 121 18.90 -1.42 -3.60
N ARG A 122 18.22 -1.57 -2.43
CA ARG A 122 17.10 -2.52 -2.31
C ARG A 122 15.90 -2.09 -3.15
N VAL A 123 15.58 -0.80 -3.21
CA VAL A 123 14.56 -0.29 -4.12
C VAL A 123 14.88 -0.66 -5.56
N ASP A 124 16.13 -0.40 -6.01
CA ASP A 124 16.56 -0.67 -7.38
C ASP A 124 16.48 -2.17 -7.74
N GLU A 125 16.79 -3.04 -6.80
CA GLU A 125 16.69 -4.49 -6.96
C GLU A 125 15.24 -4.96 -7.16
N LEU A 126 14.28 -4.37 -6.43
CA LEU A 126 12.88 -4.79 -6.46
C LEU A 126 12.06 -4.18 -7.60
N LEU A 127 12.47 -3.00 -8.09
CA LEU A 127 11.73 -2.25 -9.11
C LEU A 127 11.44 -3.01 -10.40
N PRO A 128 12.35 -3.82 -10.99
CA PRO A 128 12.08 -4.54 -12.22
C PRO A 128 10.90 -5.51 -12.11
N GLU A 129 10.77 -6.20 -10.97
CA GLU A 129 9.64 -7.09 -10.71
C GLU A 129 8.33 -6.31 -10.58
N LEU A 130 8.33 -5.23 -9.79
CA LEU A 130 7.16 -4.39 -9.61
C LEU A 130 6.69 -3.75 -10.91
N THR A 131 7.63 -3.31 -11.76
CA THR A 131 7.34 -2.70 -13.06
C THR A 131 6.70 -3.69 -14.03
N ARG A 132 7.10 -4.95 -14.02
CA ARG A 132 6.44 -6.00 -14.80
C ARG A 132 4.96 -6.18 -14.42
N GLN A 133 4.60 -5.90 -13.17
CA GLN A 133 3.23 -5.95 -12.65
C GLN A 133 2.66 -4.53 -12.44
N PHE A 134 2.90 -3.61 -13.38
CA PHE A 134 2.62 -2.18 -13.23
C PHE A 134 1.20 -1.90 -12.73
N ASN A 135 0.17 -2.47 -13.35
CA ASN A 135 -1.23 -2.21 -12.98
C ASN A 135 -1.52 -2.43 -11.49
N ARG A 136 -0.89 -3.45 -10.91
CA ARG A 136 -1.01 -3.77 -9.48
C ARG A 136 -0.22 -2.80 -8.61
N ASN A 137 0.93 -2.34 -9.10
CA ASN A 137 1.91 -1.54 -8.37
C ASN A 137 1.93 -0.07 -8.79
N ALA A 138 1.03 0.37 -9.67
CA ALA A 138 1.04 1.70 -10.27
C ALA A 138 1.19 2.83 -9.23
N ALA A 139 0.43 2.78 -8.14
CA ALA A 139 0.50 3.79 -7.09
C ALA A 139 1.90 3.92 -6.46
N LEU A 140 2.59 2.80 -6.24
CA LEU A 140 3.96 2.82 -5.71
C LEU A 140 4.95 3.30 -6.77
N ILE A 141 4.85 2.80 -8.00
CA ILE A 141 5.79 3.14 -9.08
C ILE A 141 5.73 4.64 -9.41
N VAL A 142 4.52 5.22 -9.55
CA VAL A 142 4.40 6.66 -9.83
C VAL A 142 4.84 7.52 -8.65
N ARG A 143 4.72 7.03 -7.42
CA ARG A 143 5.25 7.69 -6.22
C ARG A 143 6.78 7.69 -6.17
N LEU A 144 7.41 6.61 -6.62
CA LEU A 144 8.87 6.46 -6.71
C LEU A 144 9.48 7.27 -7.85
N ALA A 145 8.79 7.37 -8.99
CA ALA A 145 9.32 7.93 -10.23
C ALA A 145 9.98 9.32 -10.12
N PRO A 146 9.50 10.28 -9.29
CA PRO A 146 10.17 11.58 -9.13
C PRO A 146 11.60 11.49 -8.59
N PHE A 147 11.95 10.40 -7.92
CA PHE A 147 13.21 10.18 -7.22
C PHE A 147 14.16 9.24 -7.97
N MET A 148 13.69 8.73 -9.10
CA MET A 148 14.45 7.83 -9.96
C MET A 148 15.06 8.62 -11.12
N ASP A 149 16.07 8.01 -11.76
CA ASP A 149 16.76 8.60 -12.91
C ASP A 149 15.84 8.63 -14.17
N ASP A 150 16.33 9.30 -15.20
CA ASP A 150 15.60 9.42 -16.44
C ASP A 150 15.51 8.10 -17.22
N THR A 151 16.50 7.21 -17.02
CA THR A 151 16.48 5.87 -17.60
C THR A 151 15.25 5.09 -17.11
N PHE A 152 15.03 5.06 -15.81
CA PHE A 152 13.85 4.45 -15.21
C PHE A 152 12.55 5.09 -15.72
N LYS A 153 12.51 6.44 -15.77
CA LYS A 153 11.33 7.16 -16.28
C LYS A 153 11.00 6.79 -17.72
N GLN A 154 12.01 6.61 -18.57
CA GLN A 154 11.77 6.15 -19.95
C GLN A 154 11.30 4.70 -19.99
N GLN A 155 11.88 3.82 -19.18
CA GLN A 155 11.51 2.41 -19.12
C GLN A 155 10.06 2.17 -18.66
N VAL A 156 9.50 3.04 -17.81
CA VAL A 156 8.14 2.88 -17.28
C VAL A 156 7.06 3.43 -18.21
N LYS A 157 7.39 4.26 -19.19
CA LYS A 157 6.42 4.87 -20.12
C LYS A 157 5.54 3.84 -20.88
N PRO A 158 6.06 2.74 -21.42
CA PRO A 158 5.20 1.73 -22.07
C PRO A 158 4.13 1.15 -21.14
N GLN A 159 4.48 0.91 -19.86
CA GLN A 159 3.56 0.39 -18.86
C GLN A 159 2.49 1.42 -18.48
N ILE A 160 2.88 2.70 -18.40
CA ILE A 160 1.93 3.81 -18.18
C ILE A 160 0.95 3.89 -19.35
N LYS A 161 1.41 3.81 -20.59
CA LYS A 161 0.55 3.79 -21.79
C LYS A 161 -0.45 2.64 -21.73
N ALA A 162 0.02 1.43 -21.40
CA ALA A 162 -0.83 0.25 -21.28
C ALA A 162 -1.86 0.41 -20.14
N TYR A 163 -1.47 0.97 -19.00
CA TYR A 163 -2.36 1.27 -17.89
C TYR A 163 -3.46 2.25 -18.29
N ILE A 164 -3.11 3.36 -18.93
CA ILE A 164 -4.07 4.36 -19.42
C ILE A 164 -5.04 3.73 -20.43
N ALA A 165 -4.53 2.99 -21.40
CA ALA A 165 -5.36 2.30 -22.39
C ALA A 165 -6.37 1.34 -21.73
N GLN A 166 -5.97 0.62 -20.69
CA GLN A 166 -6.87 -0.23 -19.91
C GLN A 166 -7.93 0.59 -19.17
N GLN A 167 -7.57 1.72 -18.56
CA GLN A 167 -8.52 2.61 -17.89
C GLN A 167 -9.56 3.12 -18.88
N THR A 168 -9.11 3.65 -20.04
CA THR A 168 -10.00 4.15 -21.09
C THR A 168 -10.95 3.06 -21.61
N LYS A 169 -10.47 1.81 -21.74
CA LYS A 169 -11.35 0.70 -22.10
C LYS A 169 -12.43 0.44 -21.04
N LEU A 170 -12.10 0.52 -19.76
CA LEU A 170 -13.07 0.33 -18.67
C LEU A 170 -14.09 1.46 -18.60
N GLU A 171 -13.70 2.70 -18.95
CA GLU A 171 -14.59 3.86 -19.00
C GLU A 171 -15.77 3.67 -19.96
N THR A 172 -15.59 2.93 -21.05
CA THR A 172 -16.67 2.65 -22.02
C THR A 172 -17.68 1.64 -21.50
N LEU A 173 -17.42 0.96 -20.39
CA LEU A 173 -18.27 -0.09 -19.85
C LEU A 173 -19.29 0.41 -18.83
N ASN A 174 -19.29 1.69 -18.50
CA ASN A 174 -20.22 2.27 -17.56
C ASN A 174 -20.62 3.69 -17.96
N PRO A 175 -21.85 4.16 -17.61
CA PRO A 175 -22.36 5.45 -18.02
C PRO A 175 -21.64 6.65 -17.39
N PHE A 176 -20.86 6.43 -16.34
CA PHE A 176 -20.11 7.48 -15.64
C PHE A 176 -18.73 7.72 -16.21
N GLY A 177 -18.27 6.87 -17.15
CA GLY A 177 -16.96 6.99 -17.78
C GLY A 177 -15.79 6.85 -16.79
N ILE A 178 -15.91 5.97 -15.79
CA ILE A 178 -14.85 5.72 -14.81
C ILE A 178 -14.10 4.43 -15.11
N GLY A 179 -12.79 4.44 -14.89
CA GLY A 179 -11.89 3.34 -15.20
C GLY A 179 -11.90 2.22 -14.15
N ILE A 180 -13.09 1.67 -13.83
CA ILE A 180 -13.24 0.61 -12.84
C ILE A 180 -14.00 -0.59 -13.43
N SER A 181 -13.63 -1.81 -12.99
CA SER A 181 -14.40 -3.00 -13.30
C SER A 181 -15.72 -3.04 -12.51
N LEU A 182 -16.81 -3.43 -13.16
CA LEU A 182 -18.14 -3.52 -12.55
C LEU A 182 -18.22 -4.48 -11.36
N ASN A 183 -17.32 -5.45 -11.29
CA ASN A 183 -17.28 -6.45 -10.22
C ASN A 183 -16.21 -6.14 -9.16
N SER A 184 -15.78 -4.89 -9.06
CA SER A 184 -14.75 -4.47 -8.09
C SER A 184 -15.35 -4.31 -6.70
N TRP A 185 -14.68 -4.88 -5.70
CA TRP A 185 -14.94 -4.58 -4.30
C TRP A 185 -14.28 -3.25 -3.90
N ALA A 186 -14.84 -2.52 -2.92
CA ALA A 186 -14.34 -1.22 -2.47
C ALA A 186 -14.24 -0.16 -3.59
N GLY A 187 -15.25 -0.06 -4.45
CA GLY A 187 -15.26 0.75 -5.67
C GLY A 187 -14.79 2.19 -5.48
N ASN A 188 -15.33 2.92 -4.51
CA ASN A 188 -14.96 4.33 -4.26
C ASN A 188 -13.48 4.50 -3.92
N ALA A 189 -12.91 3.61 -3.11
CA ALA A 189 -11.47 3.64 -2.78
C ALA A 189 -10.61 3.39 -4.02
N MET A 190 -11.02 2.48 -4.91
CA MET A 190 -10.32 2.23 -6.17
C MET A 190 -10.42 3.41 -7.13
N ILE A 191 -11.58 4.05 -7.22
CA ILE A 191 -11.78 5.24 -8.06
C ILE A 191 -10.87 6.38 -7.60
N LEU A 192 -10.84 6.67 -6.30
CA LEU A 192 -9.95 7.68 -5.74
C LEU A 192 -8.47 7.34 -5.97
N ARG A 193 -8.10 6.09 -5.76
CA ARG A 193 -6.74 5.61 -6.05
C ARG A 193 -6.36 5.82 -7.51
N ASN A 194 -7.25 5.48 -8.45
CA ASN A 194 -7.01 5.70 -9.87
C ASN A 194 -6.88 7.19 -10.19
N GLY A 195 -7.72 8.04 -9.59
CA GLY A 195 -7.60 9.50 -9.71
C GLY A 195 -6.24 10.03 -9.26
N ILE A 196 -5.74 9.56 -8.12
CA ILE A 196 -4.41 9.93 -7.60
C ILE A 196 -3.29 9.44 -8.53
N ILE A 197 -3.36 8.21 -9.02
CA ILE A 197 -2.37 7.66 -9.97
C ILE A 197 -2.36 8.50 -11.25
N ASN A 198 -3.52 8.77 -11.84
CA ASN A 198 -3.65 9.56 -13.07
C ASN A 198 -3.14 10.99 -12.87
N TYR A 199 -3.40 11.60 -11.71
CA TYR A 199 -2.86 12.92 -11.37
C TYR A 199 -1.32 12.90 -11.30
N GLN A 200 -0.73 11.89 -10.69
CA GLN A 200 0.72 11.75 -10.62
C GLN A 200 1.33 11.50 -12.00
N ILE A 201 0.69 10.67 -12.83
CA ILE A 201 1.09 10.45 -14.22
C ILE A 201 1.04 11.78 -15.00
N LEU A 202 -0.03 12.53 -14.90
CA LEU A 202 -0.17 13.83 -15.57
C LEU A 202 0.95 14.81 -15.16
N LYS A 203 1.34 14.83 -13.90
CA LYS A 203 2.43 15.68 -13.40
C LYS A 203 3.81 15.26 -13.86
N LEU A 204 4.07 13.97 -13.96
CA LEU A 204 5.40 13.41 -14.24
C LEU A 204 5.63 13.13 -15.73
N PHE A 205 4.57 12.82 -16.43
CA PHE A 205 4.54 12.44 -17.85
C PHE A 205 3.37 13.17 -18.54
N PRO A 206 3.44 14.52 -18.64
CA PRO A 206 2.32 15.31 -19.18
C PRO A 206 1.92 14.91 -20.60
N GLU A 207 2.86 14.35 -21.36
CA GLU A 207 2.60 13.83 -22.71
C GLU A 207 1.79 12.52 -22.73
N LEU A 208 1.66 11.85 -21.60
CA LEU A 208 0.90 10.59 -21.44
C LEU A 208 -0.39 10.78 -20.64
N GLY A 209 -0.37 11.71 -19.68
CA GLY A 209 -1.47 11.95 -18.77
C GLY A 209 -2.61 12.76 -19.41
N SER A 210 -3.82 12.64 -18.84
CA SER A 210 -4.98 13.44 -19.21
C SER A 210 -5.63 14.04 -17.97
N PRO A 211 -5.87 15.37 -17.95
CA PRO A 211 -6.67 15.99 -16.89
C PRO A 211 -8.05 15.36 -16.75
N GLU A 212 -8.63 14.95 -17.88
CA GLU A 212 -9.97 14.36 -17.94
C GLU A 212 -10.07 13.05 -17.15
N LEU A 213 -9.06 12.18 -17.25
CA LEU A 213 -8.96 10.95 -16.44
C LEU A 213 -8.92 11.25 -14.94
N VAL A 214 -8.27 12.34 -14.54
CA VAL A 214 -8.21 12.77 -13.14
C VAL A 214 -9.59 13.26 -12.67
N PHE A 215 -10.19 14.19 -13.44
CA PHE A 215 -11.44 14.84 -13.03
C PHE A 215 -12.64 13.90 -13.07
N ARG A 216 -12.72 12.94 -13.97
CA ARG A 216 -13.81 11.94 -14.00
C ARG A 216 -13.85 11.14 -12.71
N ASN A 217 -12.68 10.65 -12.24
CA ASN A 217 -12.62 9.92 -10.98
C ASN A 217 -13.07 10.79 -9.79
N LEU A 218 -12.65 12.06 -9.75
CA LEU A 218 -13.01 12.97 -8.67
C LEU A 218 -14.50 13.34 -8.71
N ASN A 219 -15.01 13.71 -9.89
CA ASN A 219 -16.39 14.11 -10.09
C ASN A 219 -17.37 12.99 -9.76
N TYR A 220 -17.01 11.74 -10.07
CA TYR A 220 -17.83 10.59 -9.68
C TYR A 220 -18.08 10.58 -8.17
N ILE A 221 -17.03 10.79 -7.37
CA ILE A 221 -17.16 10.79 -5.90
C ILE A 221 -17.98 11.98 -5.40
N TYR A 222 -17.84 13.16 -6.04
CA TYR A 222 -18.45 14.40 -5.56
C TYR A 222 -19.82 14.74 -6.13
N GLY A 223 -20.30 14.03 -7.11
CA GLY A 223 -21.59 14.44 -7.64
C GLY A 223 -22.19 13.64 -8.79
N CYS A 224 -21.41 12.78 -9.43
CA CYS A 224 -21.95 11.94 -10.50
C CYS A 224 -22.43 10.56 -10.02
N HIS A 225 -22.43 10.36 -8.71
CA HIS A 225 -22.76 9.09 -8.10
C HIS A 225 -24.16 9.17 -7.49
N PRO A 226 -25.02 8.19 -7.70
CA PRO A 226 -26.43 8.27 -7.36
C PRO A 226 -26.75 8.14 -5.86
N TYR A 227 -25.73 7.94 -5.00
CA TYR A 227 -25.88 7.76 -3.55
C TYR A 227 -24.83 8.56 -2.78
#